data_62c22941f539ef37ba75cb1a6d9ea738
#
_entry.id   62c22941f539ef37ba75cb1a6d9ea738
#
_cell.length_a   1.000
_cell.length_b   1.000
_cell.length_c   1.000
_cell.angle_alpha   90.00
_cell.angle_beta   90.00
_cell.angle_gamma   90.00
#
_symmetry.space_group_name_H-M   'P 1'
#
loop_
_entity.id
_entity.type
_entity.pdbx_description
1 polymer ?
#
loop_
_entity_poly.entity_id
_entity_poly.type
_entity_poly.pdbx_seq_one_letter_code
_entity_poly.pdbx_strand_id
1 'polypeptide(L)'
;MKQIKVGNLELSDGHPKVCVPIVGENHDEVIEQAKKVVEMNPDIIEWRCDFFDSVYIDEVENMLIDLREVIKDIPLIFTFRTDGEGGEKFISNNSYYDLNVQVAKTGLAELIDVEAYSKDSIALDMIEEIHTAGAKVIGSNHHFNETPTREKIVETLMTMEELGADICKMAVMPSCEEDVKELVYGSIEANEKMIAPIVTMSMGELGAVTRVCGKTTGSVITFAAGVNTSAPGQMTIKQVRNILGINCDDIKDKNIFMIGFMGTGKTTISNALGYITGMPVVDIDKYIEEQEKVPDEV
;
A
#
# COMPACT_ATOMS: atom_id res chain seq x y z
N MET A 1 -7.86 14.96 -11.69
CA MET A 1 -7.48 14.55 -10.32
C MET A 1 -8.56 13.60 -9.84
N LYS A 2 -8.18 12.37 -9.54
CA LYS A 2 -9.09 11.35 -9.03
C LYS A 2 -9.32 11.58 -7.55
N GLN A 3 -10.55 11.49 -7.10
CA GLN A 3 -10.91 11.75 -5.70
C GLN A 3 -11.96 10.75 -5.26
N ILE A 4 -11.79 10.22 -4.06
CA ILE A 4 -12.77 9.38 -3.41
C ILE A 4 -12.87 9.74 -1.92
N LYS A 5 -14.09 9.85 -1.42
CA LYS A 5 -14.33 10.12 0.01
C LYS A 5 -14.55 8.81 0.76
N VAL A 6 -13.81 8.63 1.85
CA VAL A 6 -13.87 7.46 2.74
C VAL A 6 -14.07 7.97 4.17
N GLY A 7 -15.26 7.78 4.72
CA GLY A 7 -15.63 8.39 5.99
C GLY A 7 -15.48 9.92 5.95
N ASN A 8 -14.65 10.46 6.83
CA ASN A 8 -14.32 11.88 6.90
C ASN A 8 -13.07 12.25 6.07
N LEU A 9 -12.40 11.27 5.45
CA LEU A 9 -11.15 11.42 4.72
C LEU A 9 -11.40 11.54 3.21
N GLU A 10 -10.68 12.45 2.56
CA GLU A 10 -10.61 12.54 1.11
C GLU A 10 -9.28 11.96 0.63
N LEU A 11 -9.37 10.96 -0.25
CA LEU A 11 -8.23 10.38 -0.94
C LEU A 11 -8.13 11.00 -2.33
N SER A 12 -6.97 11.50 -2.68
CA SER A 12 -6.70 12.08 -4.00
C SER A 12 -5.34 11.69 -4.52
N ASP A 13 -5.21 11.59 -5.84
CA ASP A 13 -3.94 11.34 -6.48
C ASP A 13 -2.94 12.47 -6.20
N GLY A 14 -1.68 12.10 -6.05
CA GLY A 14 -0.58 13.04 -5.74
C GLY A 14 -0.32 13.32 -4.26
N HIS A 15 -1.21 12.90 -3.35
CA HIS A 15 -1.02 13.04 -1.90
C HIS A 15 -1.45 11.78 -1.16
N PRO A 16 -0.65 10.70 -1.22
CA PRO A 16 -1.03 9.43 -0.61
C PRO A 16 -1.24 9.58 0.89
N LYS A 17 -2.33 9.01 1.39
CA LYS A 17 -2.62 8.91 2.81
C LYS A 17 -1.87 7.74 3.41
N VAL A 18 -1.43 7.89 4.65
CA VAL A 18 -0.63 6.87 5.32
C VAL A 18 -1.55 5.91 6.08
N CYS A 19 -1.57 4.66 5.62
CA CYS A 19 -2.26 3.56 6.27
C CYS A 19 -1.29 2.78 7.15
N VAL A 20 -1.76 2.38 8.35
CA VAL A 20 -0.98 1.56 9.28
C VAL A 20 -1.76 0.30 9.62
N PRO A 21 -1.18 -0.90 9.38
CA PRO A 21 -1.82 -2.18 9.68
C PRO A 21 -1.73 -2.57 11.15
N ILE A 22 -2.75 -3.28 11.62
CA ILE A 22 -2.83 -4.00 12.89
C ILE A 22 -2.88 -5.49 12.58
N VAL A 23 -2.00 -6.28 13.22
CA VAL A 23 -1.78 -7.71 12.95
C VAL A 23 -1.81 -8.55 14.24
N GLY A 24 -2.67 -8.23 15.21
CA GLY A 24 -2.80 -8.97 16.46
C GLY A 24 -3.49 -10.32 16.26
N GLU A 25 -3.02 -11.34 16.99
CA GLU A 25 -3.55 -12.71 16.93
C GLU A 25 -4.82 -12.88 17.78
N ASN A 26 -4.94 -12.11 18.86
CA ASN A 26 -6.08 -12.16 19.78
C ASN A 26 -6.58 -10.76 20.11
N HIS A 27 -7.71 -10.70 20.82
CA HIS A 27 -8.40 -9.47 21.19
C HIS A 27 -7.45 -8.45 21.87
N ASP A 28 -6.72 -8.89 22.90
CA ASP A 28 -5.88 -7.99 23.69
C ASP A 28 -4.74 -7.40 22.86
N GLU A 29 -4.14 -8.21 22.00
CA GLU A 29 -3.08 -7.75 21.07
C GLU A 29 -3.60 -6.75 20.03
N VAL A 30 -4.78 -7.01 19.44
CA VAL A 30 -5.39 -6.07 18.47
C VAL A 30 -5.65 -4.72 19.15
N ILE A 31 -6.23 -4.71 20.35
CA ILE A 31 -6.51 -3.49 21.09
C ILE A 31 -5.24 -2.77 21.55
N GLU A 32 -4.23 -3.51 22.02
CA GLU A 32 -2.95 -2.93 22.42
C GLU A 32 -2.23 -2.29 21.21
N GLN A 33 -2.21 -2.99 20.08
CA GLN A 33 -1.64 -2.46 18.84
C GLN A 33 -2.44 -1.24 18.34
N ALA A 34 -3.76 -1.29 18.37
CA ALA A 34 -4.63 -0.18 17.98
C ALA A 34 -4.31 1.10 18.76
N LYS A 35 -4.17 1.01 20.09
CA LYS A 35 -3.77 2.16 20.94
C LYS A 35 -2.44 2.76 20.51
N LYS A 36 -1.43 1.91 20.29
CA LYS A 36 -0.11 2.36 19.83
C LYS A 36 -0.16 2.98 18.42
N VAL A 37 -0.95 2.39 17.52
CA VAL A 37 -1.11 2.89 16.15
C VAL A 37 -1.82 4.25 16.14
N VAL A 38 -2.84 4.44 16.96
CA VAL A 38 -3.53 5.75 17.11
C VAL A 38 -2.55 6.83 17.56
N GLU A 39 -1.62 6.54 18.48
CA GLU A 39 -0.58 7.48 18.92
C GLU A 39 0.39 7.88 17.79
N MET A 40 0.55 7.02 16.77
CA MET A 40 1.34 7.35 15.57
C MET A 40 0.61 8.32 14.63
N ASN A 41 -0.67 8.63 14.90
CA ASN A 41 -1.53 9.51 14.11
C ASN A 41 -1.61 9.13 12.62
N PRO A 42 -2.04 7.90 12.27
CA PRO A 42 -2.23 7.48 10.88
C PRO A 42 -3.41 8.22 10.23
N ASP A 43 -3.45 8.24 8.91
CA ASP A 43 -4.62 8.74 8.18
C ASP A 43 -5.70 7.65 8.04
N ILE A 44 -5.27 6.38 7.97
CA ILE A 44 -6.12 5.18 7.82
C ILE A 44 -5.52 4.06 8.67
N ILE A 45 -6.35 3.20 9.21
CA ILE A 45 -5.95 1.95 9.87
C ILE A 45 -6.44 0.78 9.03
N GLU A 46 -5.60 -0.24 8.86
CA GLU A 46 -6.00 -1.53 8.30
C GLU A 46 -6.03 -2.57 9.41
N TRP A 47 -7.14 -3.29 9.59
CA TRP A 47 -7.13 -4.48 10.44
C TRP A 47 -6.97 -5.74 9.58
N ARG A 48 -5.86 -6.45 9.76
CA ARG A 48 -5.52 -7.72 9.13
C ARG A 48 -6.15 -8.87 9.92
N CYS A 49 -7.41 -9.17 9.62
CA CYS A 49 -8.19 -10.20 10.29
C CYS A 49 -7.65 -11.63 10.05
N ASP A 50 -6.87 -11.85 9.01
CA ASP A 50 -6.23 -13.15 8.75
C ASP A 50 -5.21 -13.55 9.83
N PHE A 51 -4.64 -12.61 10.59
CA PHE A 51 -3.83 -12.89 11.78
C PHE A 51 -4.67 -13.30 12.98
N PHE A 52 -5.90 -12.80 13.09
CA PHE A 52 -6.77 -13.00 14.25
C PHE A 52 -7.19 -14.46 14.41
N ASP A 53 -7.18 -15.00 15.62
CA ASP A 53 -7.39 -16.44 15.92
C ASP A 53 -8.73 -16.97 15.41
N SER A 54 -9.75 -16.13 15.33
CA SER A 54 -11.10 -16.50 14.90
C SER A 54 -11.50 -15.82 13.59
N VAL A 55 -12.29 -16.55 12.80
CA VAL A 55 -12.98 -16.03 11.60
C VAL A 55 -14.51 -16.14 11.73
N TYR A 56 -15.00 -16.50 12.90
CA TYR A 56 -16.44 -16.52 13.17
C TYR A 56 -16.96 -15.10 13.25
N ILE A 57 -18.04 -14.83 12.51
CA ILE A 57 -18.54 -13.46 12.33
C ILE A 57 -18.87 -12.76 13.66
N ASP A 58 -19.46 -13.47 14.62
CA ASP A 58 -19.81 -12.89 15.91
C ASP A 58 -18.57 -12.41 16.69
N GLU A 59 -17.45 -13.14 16.59
CA GLU A 59 -16.19 -12.77 17.23
C GLU A 59 -15.49 -11.63 16.49
N VAL A 60 -15.54 -11.65 15.16
CA VAL A 60 -15.01 -10.56 14.32
C VAL A 60 -15.81 -9.27 14.52
N GLU A 61 -17.14 -9.35 14.64
CA GLU A 61 -18.00 -8.20 14.92
C GLU A 61 -17.73 -7.61 16.31
N ASN A 62 -17.63 -8.44 17.34
CA ASN A 62 -17.27 -7.98 18.68
C ASN A 62 -15.90 -7.29 18.68
N MET A 63 -14.91 -7.86 17.98
CA MET A 63 -13.59 -7.23 17.85
C MET A 63 -13.67 -5.88 17.13
N LEU A 64 -14.48 -5.77 16.08
CA LEU A 64 -14.69 -4.51 15.36
C LEU A 64 -15.33 -3.42 16.22
N ILE A 65 -16.30 -3.80 17.07
CA ILE A 65 -16.93 -2.87 18.02
C ILE A 65 -15.88 -2.29 18.98
N ASP A 66 -15.08 -3.14 19.61
CA ASP A 66 -14.07 -2.71 20.57
C ASP A 66 -12.93 -1.94 19.87
N LEU A 67 -12.53 -2.38 18.68
CA LEU A 67 -11.54 -1.67 17.86
C LEU A 67 -12.03 -0.26 17.51
N ARG A 68 -13.30 -0.11 17.09
CA ARG A 68 -13.88 1.18 16.76
C ARG A 68 -13.92 2.14 17.96
N GLU A 69 -14.11 1.61 19.18
CA GLU A 69 -14.02 2.43 20.40
C GLU A 69 -12.62 3.04 20.59
N VAL A 70 -11.56 2.34 20.18
CA VAL A 70 -10.17 2.82 20.27
C VAL A 70 -9.83 3.79 19.15
N ILE A 71 -10.11 3.42 17.89
CA ILE A 71 -9.69 4.19 16.72
C ILE A 71 -10.60 5.38 16.39
N LYS A 72 -11.81 5.44 17.00
CA LYS A 72 -12.79 6.53 16.85
C LYS A 72 -13.16 6.75 15.37
N ASP A 73 -12.92 7.98 14.87
CA ASP A 73 -13.30 8.42 13.53
C ASP A 73 -12.21 8.16 12.46
N ILE A 74 -11.11 7.48 12.82
CA ILE A 74 -10.08 7.10 11.84
C ILE A 74 -10.68 6.04 10.90
N PRO A 75 -10.65 6.25 9.57
CA PRO A 75 -11.16 5.27 8.62
C PRO A 75 -10.48 3.90 8.77
N LEU A 76 -11.27 2.83 8.73
CA LEU A 76 -10.82 1.46 8.87
C LEU A 76 -10.94 0.71 7.53
N ILE A 77 -9.86 0.05 7.14
CA ILE A 77 -9.85 -0.99 6.12
C ILE A 77 -9.96 -2.33 6.85
N PHE A 78 -11.00 -3.10 6.55
CA PHE A 78 -11.06 -4.50 6.94
C PHE A 78 -10.43 -5.35 5.85
N THR A 79 -9.43 -6.17 6.22
CA THR A 79 -8.71 -7.05 5.30
C THR A 79 -8.64 -8.45 5.86
N PHE A 80 -9.20 -9.43 5.14
CA PHE A 80 -8.84 -10.82 5.30
C PHE A 80 -7.98 -11.23 4.08
N ARG A 81 -6.67 -11.26 4.26
CA ARG A 81 -5.75 -11.73 3.21
C ARG A 81 -5.70 -13.24 3.24
N THR A 82 -5.99 -13.88 2.08
CA THR A 82 -5.92 -15.34 1.96
C THR A 82 -4.47 -15.81 1.84
N ASP A 83 -4.22 -17.05 2.20
CA ASP A 83 -2.92 -17.71 2.02
C ASP A 83 -2.45 -17.71 0.55
N GLY A 84 -3.38 -17.74 -0.39
CA GLY A 84 -3.10 -17.62 -1.82
C GLY A 84 -2.49 -16.28 -2.23
N GLU A 85 -2.73 -15.22 -1.48
CA GLU A 85 -2.16 -13.87 -1.68
C GLU A 85 -1.26 -13.42 -0.51
N GLY A 86 -0.62 -14.39 0.17
CA GLY A 86 0.38 -14.14 1.21
C GLY A 86 -0.18 -13.76 2.57
N GLY A 87 -1.40 -14.15 2.88
CA GLY A 87 -1.99 -14.08 4.21
C GLY A 87 -1.70 -15.31 5.07
N GLU A 88 -2.16 -15.30 6.30
CA GLU A 88 -1.84 -16.30 7.31
C GLU A 88 -2.77 -17.52 7.26
N LYS A 89 -3.96 -17.40 6.68
CA LYS A 89 -4.99 -18.43 6.77
C LYS A 89 -5.66 -18.72 5.44
N PHE A 90 -5.93 -20.02 5.25
CA PHE A 90 -6.86 -20.47 4.22
C PHE A 90 -8.30 -20.16 4.64
N ILE A 91 -9.10 -19.75 3.68
CA ILE A 91 -10.55 -19.59 3.81
C ILE A 91 -11.24 -20.06 2.51
N SER A 92 -12.38 -20.73 2.60
CA SER A 92 -13.14 -21.10 1.42
C SER A 92 -13.75 -19.85 0.74
N ASN A 93 -14.02 -19.91 -0.56
CA ASN A 93 -14.63 -18.77 -1.28
C ASN A 93 -15.97 -18.35 -0.65
N ASN A 94 -16.81 -19.30 -0.22
CA ASN A 94 -18.08 -18.98 0.42
C ASN A 94 -17.88 -18.29 1.77
N SER A 95 -16.98 -18.80 2.62
CA SER A 95 -16.69 -18.19 3.91
C SER A 95 -16.02 -16.82 3.77
N TYR A 96 -15.16 -16.64 2.75
CA TYR A 96 -14.56 -15.36 2.41
C TYR A 96 -15.61 -14.34 1.99
N TYR A 97 -16.53 -14.74 1.12
CA TYR A 97 -17.67 -13.93 0.71
C TYR A 97 -18.51 -13.51 1.91
N ASP A 98 -18.98 -14.51 2.70
CA ASP A 98 -19.85 -14.26 3.86
C ASP A 98 -19.18 -13.33 4.88
N LEU A 99 -17.88 -13.54 5.19
CA LEU A 99 -17.14 -12.72 6.13
C LEU A 99 -17.08 -11.25 5.68
N ASN A 100 -16.66 -10.99 4.45
CA ASN A 100 -16.51 -9.62 3.93
C ASN A 100 -17.86 -8.89 3.86
N VAL A 101 -18.91 -9.57 3.39
CA VAL A 101 -20.26 -9.01 3.29
C VAL A 101 -20.86 -8.74 4.67
N GLN A 102 -20.70 -9.67 5.63
CA GLN A 102 -21.23 -9.46 6.98
C GLN A 102 -20.48 -8.31 7.69
N VAL A 103 -19.16 -8.23 7.55
CA VAL A 103 -18.39 -7.08 8.09
C VAL A 103 -18.87 -5.76 7.47
N ALA A 104 -19.10 -5.71 6.17
CA ALA A 104 -19.66 -4.51 5.54
C ALA A 104 -21.02 -4.12 6.14
N LYS A 105 -21.90 -5.08 6.41
CA LYS A 105 -23.23 -4.87 7.00
C LYS A 105 -23.19 -4.33 8.44
N THR A 106 -22.09 -4.51 9.18
CA THR A 106 -21.93 -3.89 10.51
C THR A 106 -21.81 -2.37 10.44
N GLY A 107 -21.34 -1.83 9.30
CA GLY A 107 -21.04 -0.40 9.16
C GLY A 107 -19.84 0.08 9.99
N LEU A 108 -19.04 -0.85 10.55
CA LEU A 108 -17.90 -0.55 11.42
C LEU A 108 -16.57 -0.37 10.63
N ALA A 109 -16.54 -0.74 9.35
CA ALA A 109 -15.42 -0.51 8.45
C ALA A 109 -15.87 0.29 7.23
N GLU A 110 -15.12 1.33 6.88
CA GLU A 110 -15.42 2.18 5.72
C GLU A 110 -14.98 1.53 4.41
N LEU A 111 -13.94 0.68 4.46
CA LEU A 111 -13.36 0.00 3.32
C LEU A 111 -13.23 -1.50 3.60
N ILE A 112 -13.60 -2.31 2.62
CA ILE A 112 -13.39 -3.76 2.62
C ILE A 112 -12.37 -4.10 1.53
N ASP A 113 -11.26 -4.77 1.90
CA ASP A 113 -10.29 -5.28 0.94
C ASP A 113 -10.77 -6.62 0.36
N VAL A 114 -10.97 -6.66 -0.93
CA VAL A 114 -11.43 -7.83 -1.69
C VAL A 114 -10.36 -8.23 -2.69
N GLU A 115 -9.90 -9.49 -2.65
CA GLU A 115 -8.98 -10.07 -3.64
C GLU A 115 -9.71 -10.23 -4.99
N ALA A 116 -10.10 -9.09 -5.60
CA ALA A 116 -11.03 -9.04 -6.71
C ALA A 116 -10.54 -9.81 -7.94
N TYR A 117 -9.25 -9.76 -8.23
CA TYR A 117 -8.68 -10.43 -9.39
C TYR A 117 -8.60 -11.95 -9.22
N SER A 118 -8.13 -12.45 -8.07
CA SER A 118 -8.02 -13.89 -7.79
C SER A 118 -9.34 -14.55 -7.41
N LYS A 119 -10.35 -13.75 -7.08
CA LYS A 119 -11.71 -14.18 -6.72
C LYS A 119 -12.76 -13.73 -7.76
N ASP A 120 -12.36 -13.51 -8.99
CA ASP A 120 -13.21 -12.97 -10.07
C ASP A 120 -14.59 -13.61 -10.18
N SER A 121 -14.68 -14.92 -9.96
CA SER A 121 -15.94 -15.69 -10.03
C SER A 121 -16.98 -15.31 -8.98
N ILE A 122 -16.57 -14.66 -7.87
CA ILE A 122 -17.46 -14.25 -6.79
C ILE A 122 -17.34 -12.75 -6.48
N ALA A 123 -16.32 -12.08 -7.05
CA ALA A 123 -15.99 -10.71 -6.70
C ALA A 123 -17.08 -9.73 -7.06
N LEU A 124 -17.70 -9.87 -8.24
CA LEU A 124 -18.75 -8.97 -8.71
C LEU A 124 -19.93 -8.93 -7.73
N ASP A 125 -20.51 -10.09 -7.44
CA ASP A 125 -21.67 -10.18 -6.52
C ASP A 125 -21.30 -9.70 -5.11
N MET A 126 -20.10 -10.03 -4.63
CA MET A 126 -19.61 -9.60 -3.32
C MET A 126 -19.44 -8.08 -3.24
N ILE A 127 -18.87 -7.45 -4.26
CA ILE A 127 -18.70 -6.00 -4.33
C ILE A 127 -20.05 -5.30 -4.35
N GLU A 128 -21.03 -5.81 -5.12
CA GLU A 128 -22.39 -5.26 -5.15
C GLU A 128 -23.07 -5.33 -3.78
N GLU A 129 -22.92 -6.43 -3.04
CA GLU A 129 -23.48 -6.54 -1.69
C GLU A 129 -22.76 -5.63 -0.68
N ILE A 130 -21.43 -5.49 -0.76
CA ILE A 130 -20.66 -4.57 0.08
C ILE A 130 -21.11 -3.12 -0.16
N HIS A 131 -21.30 -2.72 -1.42
CA HIS A 131 -21.83 -1.40 -1.77
C HIS A 131 -23.25 -1.18 -1.24
N THR A 132 -24.10 -2.20 -1.34
CA THR A 132 -25.47 -2.16 -0.81
C THR A 132 -25.46 -1.95 0.70
N ALA A 133 -24.48 -2.49 1.42
CA ALA A 133 -24.27 -2.28 2.85
C ALA A 133 -23.69 -0.88 3.18
N GLY A 134 -23.23 -0.12 2.19
CA GLY A 134 -22.74 1.26 2.35
C GLY A 134 -21.22 1.38 2.51
N ALA A 135 -20.47 0.28 2.52
CA ALA A 135 -19.01 0.29 2.53
C ALA A 135 -18.45 0.44 1.12
N LYS A 136 -17.18 0.84 1.01
CA LYS A 136 -16.43 0.91 -0.23
C LYS A 136 -15.47 -0.26 -0.36
N VAL A 137 -15.04 -0.56 -1.59
CA VAL A 137 -14.20 -1.71 -1.88
C VAL A 137 -12.82 -1.30 -2.36
N ILE A 138 -11.79 -1.88 -1.73
CA ILE A 138 -10.45 -1.95 -2.31
C ILE A 138 -10.34 -3.30 -3.03
N GLY A 139 -10.40 -3.29 -4.37
CA GLY A 139 -10.06 -4.48 -5.16
C GLY A 139 -8.55 -4.69 -5.15
N SER A 140 -8.09 -5.83 -4.65
CA SER A 140 -6.66 -6.07 -4.44
C SER A 140 -6.15 -7.30 -5.17
N ASN A 141 -4.84 -7.30 -5.46
CA ASN A 141 -4.09 -8.44 -5.94
C ASN A 141 -2.62 -8.36 -5.51
N HIS A 142 -2.03 -9.48 -5.11
CA HIS A 142 -0.68 -9.55 -4.55
C HIS A 142 0.15 -10.64 -5.23
N HIS A 143 1.32 -10.25 -5.76
CA HIS A 143 2.32 -11.13 -6.36
C HIS A 143 3.55 -11.19 -5.45
N PHE A 144 3.66 -12.23 -4.61
CA PHE A 144 4.76 -12.36 -3.65
C PHE A 144 6.05 -12.92 -4.25
N ASN A 145 5.99 -13.49 -5.45
CA ASN A 145 7.11 -14.20 -6.07
C ASN A 145 7.67 -13.51 -7.32
N GLU A 146 6.98 -12.50 -7.84
CA GLU A 146 7.33 -11.85 -9.10
C GLU A 146 6.76 -10.44 -9.23
N THR A 147 7.23 -9.71 -10.22
CA THR A 147 6.58 -8.52 -10.77
C THR A 147 6.07 -8.84 -12.17
N PRO A 148 4.77 -8.78 -12.43
CA PRO A 148 4.21 -8.95 -13.77
C PRO A 148 4.71 -7.86 -14.74
N THR A 149 4.56 -8.11 -16.06
CA THR A 149 4.86 -7.09 -17.06
C THR A 149 3.95 -5.87 -16.91
N ARG A 150 4.40 -4.75 -17.42
CA ARG A 150 3.66 -3.47 -17.42
C ARG A 150 2.24 -3.63 -17.95
N GLU A 151 2.08 -4.33 -19.09
CA GLU A 151 0.78 -4.57 -19.71
C GLU A 151 -0.14 -5.37 -18.77
N LYS A 152 0.42 -6.38 -18.09
CA LYS A 152 -0.35 -7.21 -17.16
C LYS A 152 -0.75 -6.45 -15.90
N ILE A 153 0.12 -5.56 -15.40
CA ILE A 153 -0.19 -4.67 -14.28
C ILE A 153 -1.37 -3.77 -14.64
N VAL A 154 -1.33 -3.14 -15.82
CA VAL A 154 -2.41 -2.27 -16.30
C VAL A 154 -3.72 -3.05 -16.49
N GLU A 155 -3.67 -4.21 -17.15
CA GLU A 155 -4.83 -5.10 -17.35
C GLU A 155 -5.46 -5.49 -16.02
N THR A 156 -4.66 -5.93 -15.06
CA THR A 156 -5.16 -6.39 -13.75
C THR A 156 -5.86 -5.26 -12.98
N LEU A 157 -5.27 -4.07 -12.95
CA LEU A 157 -5.88 -2.91 -12.30
C LEU A 157 -7.19 -2.51 -12.98
N MET A 158 -7.23 -2.50 -14.32
CA MET A 158 -8.45 -2.19 -15.08
C MET A 158 -9.55 -3.26 -14.86
N THR A 159 -9.18 -4.52 -14.77
CA THR A 159 -10.14 -5.60 -14.46
C THR A 159 -10.78 -5.40 -13.08
N MET A 160 -10.02 -4.96 -12.07
CA MET A 160 -10.59 -4.65 -10.75
C MET A 160 -11.60 -3.49 -10.82
N GLU A 161 -11.31 -2.46 -11.62
CA GLU A 161 -12.26 -1.36 -11.86
C GLU A 161 -13.53 -1.84 -12.56
N GLU A 162 -13.40 -2.71 -13.57
CA GLU A 162 -14.53 -3.32 -14.29
C GLU A 162 -15.41 -4.17 -13.38
N LEU A 163 -14.81 -4.82 -12.36
CA LEU A 163 -15.53 -5.56 -11.32
C LEU A 163 -16.22 -4.64 -10.30
N GLY A 164 -16.01 -3.34 -10.37
CA GLY A 164 -16.69 -2.35 -9.52
C GLY A 164 -15.87 -1.90 -8.30
N ALA A 165 -14.57 -2.22 -8.20
CA ALA A 165 -13.76 -1.75 -7.09
C ALA A 165 -13.67 -0.20 -7.08
N ASP A 166 -13.85 0.40 -5.91
CA ASP A 166 -13.72 1.85 -5.71
C ASP A 166 -12.25 2.31 -5.73
N ILE A 167 -11.34 1.45 -5.31
CA ILE A 167 -9.89 1.64 -5.31
C ILE A 167 -9.25 0.34 -5.81
N CYS A 168 -8.30 0.42 -6.75
CA CYS A 168 -7.62 -0.75 -7.29
C CYS A 168 -6.19 -0.85 -6.74
N LYS A 169 -5.89 -1.95 -6.01
CA LYS A 169 -4.64 -2.14 -5.28
C LYS A 169 -3.83 -3.30 -5.84
N MET A 170 -2.54 -3.06 -6.10
CA MET A 170 -1.61 -4.11 -6.51
C MET A 170 -0.29 -4.01 -5.74
N ALA A 171 0.15 -5.16 -5.20
CA ALA A 171 1.47 -5.31 -4.58
C ALA A 171 2.25 -6.40 -5.31
N VAL A 172 3.52 -6.10 -5.66
CA VAL A 172 4.38 -7.02 -6.41
C VAL A 172 5.74 -7.18 -5.74
N MET A 173 6.45 -8.27 -6.04
CA MET A 173 7.78 -8.53 -5.51
C MET A 173 8.83 -8.36 -6.62
N PRO A 174 9.72 -7.37 -6.52
CA PRO A 174 10.77 -7.18 -7.50
C PRO A 174 11.95 -8.12 -7.25
N SER A 175 12.53 -8.65 -8.31
CA SER A 175 13.79 -9.37 -8.31
C SER A 175 14.97 -8.49 -8.71
N CYS A 176 14.71 -7.38 -9.43
CA CYS A 176 15.69 -6.42 -9.91
C CYS A 176 15.08 -5.01 -10.04
N GLU A 177 15.92 -4.02 -10.35
CA GLU A 177 15.47 -2.63 -10.53
C GLU A 177 14.50 -2.46 -11.71
N GLU A 178 14.62 -3.29 -12.74
CA GLU A 178 13.74 -3.26 -13.90
C GLU A 178 12.30 -3.60 -13.52
N ASP A 179 12.11 -4.56 -12.60
CA ASP A 179 10.79 -4.91 -12.06
C ASP A 179 10.14 -3.71 -11.35
N VAL A 180 10.95 -2.91 -10.63
CA VAL A 180 10.43 -1.69 -9.99
C VAL A 180 9.97 -0.67 -11.02
N LYS A 181 10.70 -0.53 -12.14
CA LYS A 181 10.32 0.35 -13.26
C LYS A 181 9.05 -0.13 -13.95
N GLU A 182 8.91 -1.45 -14.16
CA GLU A 182 7.69 -2.04 -14.73
C GLU A 182 6.45 -1.63 -13.90
N LEU A 183 6.53 -1.76 -12.57
CA LEU A 183 5.44 -1.33 -11.69
C LEU A 183 5.18 0.17 -11.77
N VAL A 184 6.24 1.00 -11.72
CA VAL A 184 6.09 2.47 -11.76
C VAL A 184 5.43 2.91 -13.07
N TYR A 185 5.91 2.43 -14.20
CA TYR A 185 5.34 2.78 -15.51
C TYR A 185 3.93 2.20 -15.70
N GLY A 186 3.69 0.96 -15.25
CA GLY A 186 2.36 0.35 -15.25
C GLY A 186 1.37 1.15 -14.40
N SER A 187 1.80 1.64 -13.23
CA SER A 187 0.98 2.49 -12.36
C SER A 187 0.63 3.82 -13.00
N ILE A 188 1.60 4.50 -13.62
CA ILE A 188 1.36 5.77 -14.32
C ILE A 188 0.35 5.55 -15.45
N GLU A 189 0.56 4.52 -16.28
CA GLU A 189 -0.33 4.21 -17.40
C GLU A 189 -1.74 3.83 -16.94
N ALA A 190 -1.87 3.00 -15.91
CA ALA A 190 -3.16 2.66 -15.33
C ALA A 190 -3.84 3.91 -14.76
N ASN A 191 -3.11 4.75 -14.04
CA ASN A 191 -3.66 5.99 -13.50
C ASN A 191 -4.16 6.96 -14.58
N GLU A 192 -3.56 6.97 -15.76
CA GLU A 192 -4.04 7.78 -16.89
C GLU A 192 -5.31 7.22 -17.55
N LYS A 193 -5.45 5.89 -17.60
CA LYS A 193 -6.56 5.20 -18.29
C LYS A 193 -7.80 4.99 -17.44
N MET A 194 -7.65 4.77 -16.15
CA MET A 194 -8.71 4.42 -15.23
C MET A 194 -9.43 5.66 -14.66
N ILE A 195 -10.62 5.47 -14.11
CA ILE A 195 -11.38 6.45 -13.34
C ILE A 195 -11.14 6.24 -11.85
N ALA A 196 -11.14 4.98 -11.40
CA ALA A 196 -10.87 4.64 -10.01
C ALA A 196 -9.43 5.02 -9.62
N PRO A 197 -9.20 5.51 -8.39
CA PRO A 197 -7.86 5.69 -7.86
C PRO A 197 -7.16 4.36 -7.66
N ILE A 198 -5.82 4.40 -7.72
CA ILE A 198 -4.98 3.21 -7.57
C ILE A 198 -4.15 3.25 -6.29
N VAL A 199 -3.72 2.06 -5.85
CA VAL A 199 -2.74 1.86 -4.78
C VAL A 199 -1.75 0.82 -5.27
N THR A 200 -0.54 1.21 -5.60
CA THR A 200 0.48 0.31 -6.11
C THR A 200 1.75 0.36 -5.30
N MET A 201 2.37 -0.79 -5.09
CA MET A 201 3.63 -0.87 -4.36
C MET A 201 4.46 -2.07 -4.78
N SER A 202 5.76 -1.87 -4.87
CA SER A 202 6.76 -2.91 -4.96
C SER A 202 7.27 -3.24 -3.55
N MET A 203 7.31 -4.52 -3.21
CA MET A 203 7.70 -5.00 -1.88
C MET A 203 9.22 -5.11 -1.74
N GLY A 204 9.70 -5.46 -0.55
CA GLY A 204 11.12 -5.60 -0.26
C GLY A 204 11.89 -4.29 -0.29
N GLU A 205 13.21 -4.38 -0.11
CA GLU A 205 14.10 -3.20 -0.05
C GLU A 205 14.20 -2.48 -1.39
N LEU A 206 14.27 -3.22 -2.51
CA LEU A 206 14.32 -2.65 -3.85
C LEU A 206 13.06 -1.82 -4.16
N GLY A 207 11.90 -2.31 -3.70
CA GLY A 207 10.62 -1.68 -3.94
C GLY A 207 10.28 -0.51 -3.00
N ALA A 208 11.04 -0.30 -1.94
CA ALA A 208 10.72 0.68 -0.88
C ALA A 208 10.43 2.09 -1.41
N VAL A 209 11.10 2.49 -2.49
CA VAL A 209 10.90 3.79 -3.15
C VAL A 209 9.47 3.99 -3.65
N THR A 210 8.80 2.93 -4.10
CA THR A 210 7.44 3.03 -4.65
C THR A 210 6.42 3.47 -3.61
N ARG A 211 6.69 3.21 -2.32
CA ARG A 211 5.83 3.62 -1.19
C ARG A 211 5.78 5.13 -0.98
N VAL A 212 6.72 5.87 -1.51
CA VAL A 212 6.80 7.34 -1.41
C VAL A 212 6.67 8.06 -2.75
N CYS A 213 6.48 7.31 -3.83
CA CYS A 213 6.31 7.84 -5.20
C CYS A 213 4.85 8.11 -5.58
N GLY A 214 3.90 8.09 -4.66
CA GLY A 214 2.47 8.22 -4.95
C GLY A 214 2.11 9.48 -5.76
N LYS A 215 2.87 10.57 -5.59
CA LYS A 215 2.70 11.79 -6.42
C LYS A 215 2.97 11.52 -7.91
N THR A 216 3.86 10.60 -8.22
CA THR A 216 4.24 10.25 -9.60
C THR A 216 3.36 9.12 -10.14
N THR A 217 3.12 8.10 -9.34
CA THR A 217 2.38 6.89 -9.74
C THR A 217 0.87 7.06 -9.70
N GLY A 218 0.35 8.07 -8.99
CA GLY A 218 -1.07 8.24 -8.74
C GLY A 218 -1.61 7.47 -7.53
N SER A 219 -0.75 6.76 -6.80
CA SER A 219 -1.15 5.98 -5.62
C SER A 219 -1.74 6.87 -4.53
N VAL A 220 -2.97 6.57 -4.08
CA VAL A 220 -3.71 7.40 -3.11
C VAL A 220 -3.51 6.97 -1.65
N ILE A 221 -2.98 5.76 -1.42
CA ILE A 221 -2.64 5.24 -0.10
C ILE A 221 -1.23 4.66 -0.13
N THR A 222 -0.49 4.84 0.94
CA THR A 222 0.77 4.16 1.20
C THR A 222 0.74 3.48 2.57
N PHE A 223 1.32 2.28 2.66
CA PHE A 223 1.32 1.47 3.86
C PHE A 223 2.64 1.62 4.61
N ALA A 224 2.56 2.11 5.85
CA ALA A 224 3.70 2.22 6.76
C ALA A 224 3.71 1.07 7.78
N ALA A 225 4.87 0.80 8.38
CA ALA A 225 4.98 -0.15 9.47
C ALA A 225 4.23 0.34 10.71
N GLY A 226 3.44 -0.55 11.31
CA GLY A 226 2.81 -0.36 12.61
C GLY A 226 3.73 -0.76 13.76
N VAL A 227 3.15 -1.37 14.79
CA VAL A 227 3.91 -1.98 15.89
C VAL A 227 4.74 -3.16 15.38
N ASN A 228 4.12 -3.96 14.50
CA ASN A 228 4.75 -5.03 13.75
C ASN A 228 4.69 -4.71 12.24
N THR A 229 5.62 -5.27 11.46
CA THR A 229 5.59 -5.16 10.01
C THR A 229 4.62 -6.19 9.44
N SER A 230 3.75 -5.77 8.52
CA SER A 230 2.80 -6.65 7.82
C SER A 230 3.25 -7.05 6.41
N ALA A 231 4.30 -6.43 5.89
CA ALA A 231 4.88 -6.73 4.58
C ALA A 231 6.35 -6.30 4.49
N PRO A 232 7.16 -6.96 3.64
CA PRO A 232 8.56 -6.60 3.44
C PRO A 232 8.75 -5.16 2.93
N GLY A 233 9.81 -4.49 3.38
CA GLY A 233 10.20 -3.15 2.91
C GLY A 233 9.31 -2.00 3.41
N GLN A 234 8.49 -2.21 4.43
CA GLN A 234 7.73 -1.13 5.06
C GLN A 234 8.66 -0.17 5.83
N MET A 235 8.41 1.12 5.66
CA MET A 235 9.03 2.20 6.42
C MET A 235 8.13 2.64 7.57
N THR A 236 8.70 3.22 8.63
CA THR A 236 7.90 3.83 9.70
C THR A 236 7.08 5.00 9.18
N ILE A 237 5.94 5.28 9.82
CA ILE A 237 5.08 6.42 9.46
C ILE A 237 5.85 7.75 9.45
N LYS A 238 6.79 7.92 10.38
CA LYS A 238 7.65 9.12 10.45
C LYS A 238 8.56 9.25 9.23
N GLN A 239 9.17 8.15 8.79
CA GLN A 239 10.00 8.14 7.58
C GLN A 239 9.17 8.45 6.33
N VAL A 240 8.02 7.79 6.17
CA VAL A 240 7.11 8.04 5.05
C VAL A 240 6.68 9.50 5.00
N ARG A 241 6.20 10.06 6.12
CA ARG A 241 5.74 11.46 6.17
C ARG A 241 6.87 12.46 5.92
N ASN A 242 8.07 12.21 6.44
CA ASN A 242 9.20 13.08 6.16
C ASN A 242 9.52 13.15 4.67
N ILE A 243 9.45 12.01 3.96
CA ILE A 243 9.74 11.96 2.52
C ILE A 243 8.58 12.59 1.73
N LEU A 244 7.34 12.25 2.04
CA LEU A 244 6.15 12.82 1.39
C LEU A 244 6.01 14.34 1.61
N GLY A 245 6.50 14.84 2.74
CA GLY A 245 6.51 16.26 3.08
C GLY A 245 7.60 17.07 2.38
N ILE A 246 8.51 16.44 1.65
CA ILE A 246 9.53 17.15 0.84
C ILE A 246 8.81 17.78 -0.36
N ASN A 247 8.73 19.11 -0.35
CA ASN A 247 8.28 19.85 -1.51
C ASN A 247 9.45 19.99 -2.49
N CYS A 248 9.30 19.50 -3.72
CA CYS A 248 10.36 19.59 -4.75
C CYS A 248 10.77 21.04 -5.04
N ASP A 249 9.85 21.99 -4.89
CA ASP A 249 10.16 23.41 -5.07
C ASP A 249 11.06 23.97 -3.98
N ASP A 250 10.99 23.43 -2.75
CA ASP A 250 11.83 23.86 -1.62
C ASP A 250 13.29 23.34 -1.72
N ILE A 251 13.56 22.37 -2.60
CA ILE A 251 14.87 21.72 -2.75
C ILE A 251 15.55 22.00 -4.09
N LYS A 252 14.92 22.73 -5.02
CA LYS A 252 15.47 23.02 -6.36
C LYS A 252 16.90 23.61 -6.32
N ASP A 253 17.22 24.39 -5.29
CA ASP A 253 18.52 25.05 -5.11
C ASP A 253 19.35 24.41 -3.99
N LYS A 254 19.02 23.18 -3.57
CA LYS A 254 19.69 22.48 -2.46
C LYS A 254 20.24 21.15 -2.93
N ASN A 255 21.34 20.72 -2.33
CA ASN A 255 21.86 19.36 -2.50
C ASN A 255 21.23 18.44 -1.46
N ILE A 256 20.81 17.24 -1.90
CA ILE A 256 20.33 16.17 -1.00
C ILE A 256 21.46 15.16 -0.84
N PHE A 257 21.91 14.95 0.40
CA PHE A 257 22.93 13.95 0.72
C PHE A 257 22.25 12.71 1.34
N MET A 258 22.43 11.55 0.69
CA MET A 258 21.98 10.26 1.19
C MET A 258 23.08 9.58 1.99
N ILE A 259 22.90 9.41 3.30
CA ILE A 259 23.86 8.80 4.21
C ILE A 259 23.26 7.52 4.79
N GLY A 260 24.05 6.44 4.86
CA GLY A 260 23.64 5.16 5.46
C GLY A 260 24.63 4.05 5.14
N PHE A 261 24.50 2.90 5.82
CA PHE A 261 25.37 1.73 5.62
C PHE A 261 25.16 1.08 4.24
N MET A 262 26.11 0.24 3.80
CA MET A 262 25.94 -0.58 2.59
C MET A 262 24.66 -1.43 2.68
N GLY A 263 23.95 -1.55 1.56
CA GLY A 263 22.71 -2.36 1.50
C GLY A 263 21.44 -1.66 2.03
N THR A 264 21.49 -0.39 2.45
CA THR A 264 20.31 0.35 2.96
C THR A 264 19.43 0.99 1.87
N GLY A 265 19.64 0.64 0.61
CA GLY A 265 18.84 1.16 -0.52
C GLY A 265 19.12 2.61 -0.92
N LYS A 266 20.26 3.19 -0.49
CA LYS A 266 20.62 4.60 -0.83
C LYS A 266 20.55 4.89 -2.32
N THR A 267 21.18 4.06 -3.14
CA THR A 267 21.25 4.23 -4.59
C THR A 267 19.86 4.20 -5.21
N THR A 268 19.01 3.27 -4.77
CA THR A 268 17.63 3.13 -5.24
C THR A 268 16.80 4.39 -4.89
N ILE A 269 16.91 4.86 -3.65
CA ILE A 269 16.20 6.06 -3.19
C ILE A 269 16.73 7.31 -3.90
N SER A 270 18.06 7.42 -4.08
CA SER A 270 18.69 8.56 -4.79
C SER A 270 18.23 8.64 -6.24
N ASN A 271 18.21 7.51 -6.96
CA ASN A 271 17.74 7.46 -8.35
C ASN A 271 16.26 7.86 -8.46
N ALA A 272 15.41 7.39 -7.54
CA ALA A 272 14.01 7.76 -7.50
C ALA A 272 13.81 9.25 -7.20
N LEU A 273 14.55 9.80 -6.22
CA LEU A 273 14.52 11.23 -5.93
C LEU A 273 15.00 12.04 -7.14
N GLY A 274 16.07 11.62 -7.82
CA GLY A 274 16.55 12.24 -9.04
C GLY A 274 15.47 12.26 -10.13
N TYR A 275 14.77 11.16 -10.32
CA TYR A 275 13.65 11.08 -11.27
C TYR A 275 12.50 12.03 -10.91
N ILE A 276 12.07 12.03 -9.64
CA ILE A 276 10.94 12.85 -9.15
C ILE A 276 11.27 14.35 -9.18
N THR A 277 12.50 14.72 -8.82
CA THR A 277 12.93 16.12 -8.67
C THR A 277 13.57 16.71 -9.91
N GLY A 278 13.96 15.86 -10.88
CA GLY A 278 14.77 16.25 -12.03
C GLY A 278 16.22 16.60 -11.65
N MET A 279 16.66 16.29 -10.42
CA MET A 279 18.03 16.57 -9.95
C MET A 279 18.98 15.47 -10.43
N PRO A 280 20.22 15.83 -10.82
CA PRO A 280 21.23 14.83 -11.16
C PRO A 280 21.61 14.01 -9.92
N VAL A 281 21.72 12.70 -10.09
CA VAL A 281 22.18 11.79 -9.03
C VAL A 281 23.67 11.53 -9.23
N VAL A 282 24.45 11.78 -8.20
CA VAL A 282 25.89 11.52 -8.17
C VAL A 282 26.19 10.47 -7.10
N ASP A 283 26.65 9.30 -7.54
CA ASP A 283 27.23 8.29 -6.67
C ASP A 283 28.69 8.67 -6.39
N ILE A 284 28.98 9.05 -5.14
CA ILE A 284 30.30 9.58 -4.75
C ILE A 284 31.37 8.51 -4.92
N ASP A 285 31.08 7.24 -4.61
CA ASP A 285 32.04 6.15 -4.72
C ASP A 285 32.43 5.94 -6.19
N LYS A 286 31.44 5.90 -7.09
CA LYS A 286 31.68 5.81 -8.54
C LYS A 286 32.41 7.03 -9.07
N TYR A 287 32.05 8.22 -8.59
CA TYR A 287 32.69 9.45 -9.02
C TYR A 287 34.18 9.48 -8.64
N ILE A 288 34.53 9.03 -7.42
CA ILE A 288 35.93 8.92 -6.96
C ILE A 288 36.69 7.88 -7.81
N GLU A 289 36.07 6.69 -8.02
CA GLU A 289 36.68 5.64 -8.85
C GLU A 289 36.97 6.10 -10.28
N GLU A 290 36.10 6.92 -10.86
CA GLU A 290 36.27 7.50 -12.18
C GLU A 290 37.40 8.55 -12.21
N GLN A 291 37.53 9.37 -11.16
CA GLN A 291 38.61 10.36 -11.06
C GLN A 291 39.99 9.73 -10.85
N GLU A 292 40.07 8.65 -10.06
CA GLU A 292 41.31 7.91 -9.83
C GLU A 292 41.80 7.13 -11.07
N LYS A 293 40.91 6.88 -12.05
CA LYS A 293 41.28 6.24 -13.35
C LYS A 293 41.76 7.20 -14.41
N VAL A 294 41.76 8.52 -14.16
CA VAL A 294 42.30 9.52 -15.08
C VAL A 294 43.82 9.50 -14.91
N PRO A 295 44.63 9.11 -15.94
CA PRO A 295 46.10 9.19 -15.86
C PRO A 295 46.50 10.64 -15.65
N ASP A 296 47.39 10.90 -14.70
CA ASP A 296 48.08 12.17 -14.61
C ASP A 296 48.85 12.36 -15.95
N GLU A 297 48.30 13.15 -16.85
CA GLU A 297 49.05 13.64 -17.97
C GLU A 297 50.06 14.67 -17.44
N VAL A 298 51.34 14.25 -17.40
CA VAL A 298 52.50 15.10 -17.18
C VAL A 298 52.78 15.95 -18.40
#